data_bef14ac2fd9f973ac2982ea3dbf30cb9
#
_entry.id   bef14ac2fd9f973ac2982ea3dbf30cb9
#
_cell.length_a   1.000
_cell.length_b   1.000
_cell.length_c   1.000
_cell.angle_alpha   90.00
_cell.angle_beta   90.00
_cell.angle_gamma   90.00
#
_symmetry.space_group_name_H-M   'P 1'
#
loop_
_entity.id
_entity.type
_entity.pdbx_description
1 polymer ?
#
loop_
_entity_poly.entity_id
_entity_poly.type
_entity_poly.pdbx_seq_one_letter_code
_entity_poly.pdbx_strand_id
1 'polypeptide(L)'
;MVAGLNGFMGLILHGFKVPIPKVISRPILKAAVWLRLLDLPQTVPSPPQVPESPTPASTSSTIRPSPPAHSESKIGLSLSQSSPESTQTEFYDRPLHLPLDLRTAPILGCIVLLITTTIDGSVVRAGIVGEGGARPYDVLVLFISLAYISTALDSTGALRALAFLISQKTAKTPKNSPPGADKMANGLKLWTVLYGFWFFFGLLVGNDPIVLSGTAFLSYFTKTTGITEPRAWTMSQFIAANIASAALVSSNPTNILIAGAWELNFLTGFTAYTILPTVIAAIVAFPLLLALFTLRTPSTSRDKASSSGAASKPRYIPSQLLPPDIDPRTALLDKDGAIFHTTLLLVTLATLVGTSFVKGGHVEVWMVTMPAGLIALFRDIWSERKKPKVLKTEEIEMEVPTRPVQTPRVTPSRRMSLPYLVSKTCKRFPTTTSTISRLPLSLLLFAGGVFVLSRGLTTLGWTGVFAGWLAKICVNPAATVFFVGYFVAFVLCPLVGTNIGATILFVEILRSPSFTQAPHVVADPLILRGAIYSLALSSNLGAFSWTISASLAGLLWTTILRQKGIKVSQRSFAAFNLPVLLILQTVASAVVLLECYYFGDLA
;
A
#
# COMPACT_ATOMS: atom_id res chain seq x y z
N MET A 1 1.86 29.90 -3.40
CA MET A 1 1.91 28.85 -4.44
C MET A 1 2.16 27.47 -3.82
N VAL A 2 3.20 27.25 -3.02
CA VAL A 2 3.48 25.94 -2.35
C VAL A 2 2.36 25.50 -1.39
N ALA A 3 1.77 26.42 -0.61
CA ALA A 3 0.64 26.09 0.26
C ALA A 3 -0.64 25.71 -0.51
N GLY A 4 -0.87 26.32 -1.67
CA GLY A 4 -2.00 25.97 -2.54
C GLY A 4 -1.80 24.61 -3.22
N LEU A 5 -0.58 24.28 -3.64
CA LEU A 5 -0.25 22.98 -4.24
C LEU A 5 -0.38 21.86 -3.21
N ASN A 6 0.09 22.06 -1.98
CA ASN A 6 -0.08 21.11 -0.88
C ASN A 6 -1.54 20.93 -0.48
N GLY A 7 -2.36 21.98 -0.56
CA GLY A 7 -3.80 21.90 -0.35
C GLY A 7 -4.50 21.09 -1.46
N PHE A 8 -4.15 21.34 -2.71
CA PHE A 8 -4.71 20.63 -3.87
C PHE A 8 -4.28 19.15 -3.89
N MET A 9 -3.01 18.87 -3.63
CA MET A 9 -2.52 17.49 -3.50
C MET A 9 -3.14 16.78 -2.30
N GLY A 10 -3.29 17.47 -1.16
CA GLY A 10 -4.01 16.94 -0.01
C GLY A 10 -5.47 16.58 -0.32
N LEU A 11 -6.14 17.39 -1.12
CA LEU A 11 -7.51 17.15 -1.60
C LEU A 11 -7.60 15.88 -2.48
N ILE A 12 -6.68 15.71 -3.42
CA ILE A 12 -6.62 14.50 -4.28
C ILE A 12 -6.30 13.25 -3.45
N LEU A 13 -5.38 13.36 -2.50
CA LEU A 13 -4.95 12.24 -1.65
C LEU A 13 -5.99 11.80 -0.62
N HIS A 14 -6.77 12.74 -0.08
CA HIS A 14 -7.87 12.43 0.83
C HIS A 14 -9.17 12.06 0.10
N GLY A 15 -9.20 12.22 -1.20
CA GLY A 15 -10.35 11.94 -2.06
C GLY A 15 -11.53 12.87 -1.72
N PHE A 16 -11.89 13.76 -2.60
CA PHE A 16 -13.13 14.50 -2.44
C PHE A 16 -14.18 14.01 -3.45
N LYS A 17 -15.44 14.14 -3.08
CA LYS A 17 -16.54 13.69 -3.89
C LYS A 17 -17.13 14.88 -4.62
N VAL A 18 -17.02 14.89 -5.95
CA VAL A 18 -17.68 15.89 -6.79
C VAL A 18 -19.09 15.43 -7.08
N PRO A 19 -20.14 16.19 -6.71
CA PRO A 19 -21.51 15.83 -7.05
C PRO A 19 -21.71 15.93 -8.56
N ILE A 20 -22.20 14.87 -9.18
CA ILE A 20 -22.56 14.86 -10.60
C ILE A 20 -23.97 15.44 -10.73
N PRO A 21 -24.21 16.43 -11.61
CA PRO A 21 -25.53 16.99 -11.85
C PRO A 21 -26.55 15.91 -12.21
N LYS A 22 -27.78 16.04 -11.70
CA LYS A 22 -28.85 15.04 -11.91
C LYS A 22 -29.15 14.79 -13.38
N VAL A 23 -28.96 15.78 -14.24
CA VAL A 23 -29.12 15.65 -15.70
C VAL A 23 -28.21 14.58 -16.29
N ILE A 24 -27.00 14.41 -15.73
CA ILE A 24 -26.00 13.43 -16.18
C ILE A 24 -26.14 12.13 -15.39
N SER A 25 -26.39 12.20 -14.07
CA SER A 25 -26.45 11.02 -13.21
C SER A 25 -27.66 10.12 -13.48
N ARG A 26 -28.84 10.69 -13.79
CA ARG A 26 -30.05 9.92 -14.09
C ARG A 26 -29.90 8.99 -15.30
N PRO A 27 -29.45 9.45 -16.50
CA PRO A 27 -29.25 8.55 -17.63
C PRO A 27 -28.18 7.50 -17.40
N ILE A 28 -27.10 7.82 -16.66
CA ILE A 28 -26.06 6.86 -16.30
C ILE A 28 -26.64 5.75 -15.42
N LEU A 29 -27.41 6.10 -14.37
CA LEU A 29 -28.05 5.12 -13.50
C LEU A 29 -29.07 4.26 -14.26
N LYS A 30 -29.88 4.86 -15.14
CA LYS A 30 -30.82 4.12 -15.99
C LYS A 30 -30.09 3.14 -16.92
N ALA A 31 -29.02 3.57 -17.57
CA ALA A 31 -28.20 2.71 -18.42
C ALA A 31 -27.54 1.57 -17.62
N ALA A 32 -27.02 1.86 -16.41
CA ALA A 32 -26.41 0.85 -15.56
C ALA A 32 -27.43 -0.21 -15.10
N VAL A 33 -28.64 0.16 -14.78
CA VAL A 33 -29.74 -0.77 -14.47
C VAL A 33 -30.15 -1.57 -15.71
N TRP A 34 -30.29 -0.91 -16.87
CA TRP A 34 -30.63 -1.56 -18.15
C TRP A 34 -29.56 -2.58 -18.56
N LEU A 35 -28.28 -2.26 -18.39
CA LEU A 35 -27.14 -3.15 -18.63
C LEU A 35 -26.97 -4.22 -17.52
N ARG A 36 -27.86 -4.27 -16.53
CA ARG A 36 -27.78 -5.17 -15.36
C ARG A 36 -26.50 -5.05 -14.54
N LEU A 37 -25.88 -3.89 -14.58
CA LEU A 37 -24.72 -3.54 -13.75
C LEU A 37 -25.11 -3.16 -12.32
N LEU A 38 -26.35 -2.69 -12.14
CA LEU A 38 -26.94 -2.34 -10.85
C LEU A 38 -28.32 -2.99 -10.72
N ASP A 39 -28.64 -3.45 -9.51
CA ASP A 39 -29.98 -3.93 -9.17
C ASP A 39 -30.82 -2.81 -8.57
N LEU A 40 -32.09 -2.74 -8.95
CA LEU A 40 -33.05 -1.83 -8.32
C LEU A 40 -33.34 -2.31 -6.88
N PRO A 41 -33.45 -1.42 -5.91
CA PRO A 41 -33.87 -1.78 -4.56
C PRO A 41 -35.29 -2.35 -4.62
N GLN A 42 -35.45 -3.57 -4.11
CA GLN A 42 -36.77 -4.18 -3.99
C GLN A 42 -37.43 -3.71 -2.69
N THR A 43 -38.70 -3.29 -2.79
CA THR A 43 -39.51 -3.02 -1.61
C THR A 43 -39.72 -4.34 -0.85
N VAL A 44 -39.27 -4.40 0.39
CA VAL A 44 -39.57 -5.52 1.27
C VAL A 44 -41.03 -5.39 1.67
N PRO A 45 -41.89 -6.39 1.44
CA PRO A 45 -43.25 -6.39 1.99
C PRO A 45 -43.14 -6.32 3.51
N SER A 46 -43.90 -5.43 4.12
CA SER A 46 -44.01 -5.37 5.58
C SER A 46 -44.41 -6.73 6.14
N PRO A 47 -43.79 -7.22 7.22
CA PRO A 47 -44.25 -8.47 7.84
C PRO A 47 -45.73 -8.33 8.22
N PRO A 48 -46.55 -9.38 8.04
CA PRO A 48 -47.95 -9.34 8.42
C PRO A 48 -48.07 -8.97 9.89
N GLN A 49 -48.88 -7.94 10.18
CA GLN A 49 -49.20 -7.55 11.55
C GLN A 49 -49.88 -8.78 12.22
N VAL A 50 -49.21 -9.31 13.21
CA VAL A 50 -49.83 -10.28 14.11
C VAL A 50 -50.90 -9.54 14.90
N PRO A 51 -52.17 -9.96 14.91
CA PRO A 51 -53.19 -9.30 15.72
C PRO A 51 -52.79 -9.41 17.20
N GLU A 52 -52.71 -8.26 17.87
CA GLU A 52 -52.54 -8.23 19.32
C GLU A 52 -53.70 -8.97 19.98
N SER A 53 -53.40 -10.05 20.68
CA SER A 53 -54.37 -10.73 21.56
C SER A 53 -54.71 -9.83 22.73
N PRO A 54 -56.02 -9.72 23.15
CA PRO A 54 -56.41 -8.87 24.24
C PRO A 54 -55.85 -9.36 25.58
N THR A 55 -55.13 -8.51 26.28
CA THR A 55 -54.59 -8.75 27.60
C THR A 55 -55.75 -8.76 28.62
N PRO A 56 -55.87 -9.73 29.53
CA PRO A 56 -56.92 -9.72 30.57
C PRO A 56 -56.61 -8.66 31.64
N ALA A 57 -57.64 -7.91 31.98
CA ALA A 57 -57.64 -6.93 33.06
C ALA A 57 -57.35 -7.57 34.41
N SER A 58 -56.34 -7.15 35.12
CA SER A 58 -56.16 -7.38 36.54
C SER A 58 -56.25 -6.06 37.32
N THR A 59 -57.34 -5.95 38.07
CA THR A 59 -57.59 -4.97 39.11
C THR A 59 -56.60 -5.13 40.27
N SER A 60 -55.89 -4.10 40.65
CA SER A 60 -55.64 -3.76 42.08
C SER A 60 -55.08 -2.32 42.21
N SER A 61 -55.80 -1.60 43.01
CA SER A 61 -55.57 -0.24 43.51
C SER A 61 -54.32 -0.14 44.37
N THR A 62 -53.47 0.87 44.16
CA THR A 62 -52.82 1.63 45.26
C THR A 62 -52.36 3.01 44.78
N ILE A 63 -52.77 4.00 45.50
CA ILE A 63 -52.57 5.42 45.35
C ILE A 63 -51.14 5.79 45.76
N ARG A 64 -50.41 6.56 44.95
CA ARG A 64 -49.40 7.52 45.40
C ARG A 64 -49.12 8.62 44.34
N PRO A 65 -48.69 9.82 44.77
CA PRO A 65 -48.96 11.09 44.05
C PRO A 65 -47.94 11.48 43.00
N SER A 66 -48.42 12.32 42.08
CA SER A 66 -47.74 12.86 40.89
C SER A 66 -46.67 13.88 41.22
N PRO A 67 -45.58 13.95 40.44
CA PRO A 67 -44.83 15.21 40.21
C PRO A 67 -45.17 15.80 38.82
N PRO A 68 -44.79 17.06 38.56
CA PRO A 68 -45.45 17.92 37.56
C PRO A 68 -45.03 17.68 36.11
N ALA A 69 -45.92 18.09 35.24
CA ALA A 69 -45.87 18.02 33.80
C ALA A 69 -44.69 18.76 33.17
N HIS A 70 -43.88 18.02 32.39
CA HIS A 70 -43.10 18.59 31.31
C HIS A 70 -43.76 18.21 29.98
N SER A 71 -44.00 19.25 29.16
CA SER A 71 -44.61 19.17 27.84
C SER A 71 -43.76 18.35 26.85
N GLU A 72 -44.18 17.14 26.56
CA GLU A 72 -43.64 16.37 25.41
C GLU A 72 -44.38 16.80 24.15
N SER A 73 -43.67 17.45 23.24
CA SER A 73 -44.12 17.66 21.86
C SER A 73 -44.18 16.31 21.14
N LYS A 74 -45.37 15.82 20.86
CA LYS A 74 -45.62 14.67 19.97
C LYS A 74 -45.18 15.03 18.56
N ILE A 75 -43.96 14.61 18.16
CA ILE A 75 -43.58 14.49 16.76
C ILE A 75 -44.21 13.19 16.26
N GLY A 76 -45.35 13.33 15.60
CA GLY A 76 -46.00 12.24 14.88
C GLY A 76 -45.12 11.82 13.68
N LEU A 77 -44.36 10.75 13.79
CA LEU A 77 -43.79 10.08 12.64
C LEU A 77 -44.92 9.39 11.88
N SER A 78 -45.50 10.07 10.91
CA SER A 78 -46.31 9.43 9.87
C SER A 78 -45.38 8.57 9.00
N LEU A 79 -45.37 7.26 9.20
CA LEU A 79 -44.81 6.28 8.27
C LEU A 79 -45.65 6.30 6.99
N SER A 80 -45.30 7.19 6.05
CA SER A 80 -45.86 7.16 4.71
C SER A 80 -45.37 5.90 4.01
N GLN A 81 -46.27 4.99 3.68
CA GLN A 81 -46.02 3.85 2.77
C GLN A 81 -45.62 4.44 1.43
N SER A 82 -44.32 4.40 1.11
CA SER A 82 -43.84 4.79 -0.20
C SER A 82 -44.25 3.74 -1.24
N SER A 83 -44.93 4.18 -2.30
CA SER A 83 -45.31 3.33 -3.43
C SER A 83 -44.04 2.82 -4.15
N PRO A 84 -44.08 1.66 -4.85
CA PRO A 84 -42.93 1.14 -5.60
C PRO A 84 -42.35 2.14 -6.60
N GLU A 85 -43.16 3.01 -7.16
CA GLU A 85 -42.72 4.08 -8.08
C GLU A 85 -41.93 5.18 -7.38
N SER A 86 -42.29 5.53 -6.13
CA SER A 86 -41.55 6.55 -5.38
C SER A 86 -40.13 6.04 -5.02
N THR A 87 -39.99 4.77 -4.71
CA THR A 87 -38.66 4.15 -4.40
C THR A 87 -37.76 4.09 -5.65
N GLN A 88 -38.33 3.83 -6.83
CA GLN A 88 -37.57 3.86 -8.09
C GLN A 88 -37.15 5.27 -8.47
N THR A 89 -38.02 6.24 -8.31
CA THR A 89 -37.71 7.65 -8.60
C THR A 89 -36.63 8.18 -7.65
N GLU A 90 -36.71 7.84 -6.38
CA GLU A 90 -35.72 8.20 -5.37
C GLU A 90 -34.35 7.55 -5.64
N PHE A 91 -34.31 6.34 -6.16
CA PHE A 91 -33.08 5.67 -6.56
C PHE A 91 -32.37 6.42 -7.71
N TYR A 92 -33.10 6.84 -8.73
CA TYR A 92 -32.53 7.58 -9.86
C TYR A 92 -32.20 9.05 -9.50
N ASP A 93 -32.76 9.58 -8.43
CA ASP A 93 -32.50 10.93 -7.94
C ASP A 93 -31.35 11.01 -6.92
N ARG A 94 -30.76 9.88 -6.58
CA ARG A 94 -29.59 9.87 -5.71
C ARG A 94 -28.45 10.67 -6.33
N PRO A 95 -27.82 11.57 -5.55
CA PRO A 95 -26.67 12.29 -6.04
C PRO A 95 -25.52 11.31 -6.31
N LEU A 96 -25.15 11.15 -7.57
CA LEU A 96 -23.92 10.42 -7.92
C LEU A 96 -22.75 11.35 -7.61
N HIS A 97 -21.78 10.82 -6.90
CA HIS A 97 -20.55 11.54 -6.58
C HIS A 97 -19.39 10.88 -7.31
N LEU A 98 -18.64 11.65 -8.06
CA LEU A 98 -17.37 11.20 -8.63
C LEU A 98 -16.29 11.31 -7.54
N PRO A 99 -15.71 10.19 -7.05
CA PRO A 99 -14.59 10.27 -6.14
C PRO A 99 -13.37 10.76 -6.92
N LEU A 100 -12.83 11.92 -6.56
CA LEU A 100 -11.52 12.38 -7.03
C LEU A 100 -10.48 11.93 -6.01
N ASP A 101 -9.88 10.80 -6.29
CA ASP A 101 -8.81 10.21 -5.50
C ASP A 101 -7.61 9.88 -6.40
N LEU A 102 -6.60 9.27 -5.81
CA LEU A 102 -5.38 8.86 -6.53
C LEU A 102 -5.67 7.94 -7.74
N ARG A 103 -6.81 7.22 -7.75
CA ARG A 103 -7.19 6.27 -8.79
C ARG A 103 -7.84 6.94 -9.99
N THR A 104 -8.71 7.90 -9.71
CA THR A 104 -9.57 8.53 -10.71
C THR A 104 -8.98 9.81 -11.28
N ALA A 105 -8.15 10.53 -10.51
CA ALA A 105 -7.59 11.80 -10.94
C ALA A 105 -6.74 11.71 -12.23
N PRO A 106 -5.82 10.74 -12.42
CA PRO A 106 -5.06 10.64 -13.67
C PRO A 106 -5.94 10.30 -14.86
N ILE A 107 -6.93 9.41 -14.69
CA ILE A 107 -7.87 9.04 -15.76
C ILE A 107 -8.70 10.25 -16.15
N LEU A 108 -9.21 11.00 -15.17
CA LEU A 108 -9.95 12.22 -15.42
C LEU A 108 -9.08 13.28 -16.14
N GLY A 109 -7.82 13.40 -15.73
CA GLY A 109 -6.84 14.24 -16.42
C GLY A 109 -6.69 13.86 -17.88
N CYS A 110 -6.56 12.56 -18.19
CA CYS A 110 -6.52 12.08 -19.57
C CYS A 110 -7.81 12.42 -20.34
N ILE A 111 -8.99 12.23 -19.73
CA ILE A 111 -10.28 12.55 -20.36
C ILE A 111 -10.38 14.05 -20.63
N VAL A 112 -10.01 14.90 -19.69
CA VAL A 112 -10.01 16.36 -19.88
C VAL A 112 -9.08 16.77 -21.02
N LEU A 113 -7.86 16.22 -21.07
CA LEU A 113 -6.90 16.53 -22.15
C LEU A 113 -7.39 16.04 -23.52
N LEU A 114 -8.12 14.93 -23.59
CA LEU A 114 -8.78 14.45 -24.81
C LEU A 114 -9.93 15.36 -25.24
N ILE A 115 -10.79 15.77 -24.30
CA ILE A 115 -11.93 16.67 -24.59
C ILE A 115 -11.44 18.03 -25.07
N THR A 116 -10.36 18.54 -24.47
CA THR A 116 -9.73 19.81 -24.87
C THR A 116 -8.84 19.68 -26.11
N THR A 117 -8.81 18.51 -26.75
CA THR A 117 -7.95 18.21 -27.92
C THR A 117 -6.46 18.52 -27.70
N THR A 118 -6.02 18.61 -26.44
CA THR A 118 -4.62 18.84 -26.08
C THR A 118 -3.77 17.59 -26.36
N ILE A 119 -4.35 16.40 -26.21
CA ILE A 119 -3.81 15.11 -26.64
C ILE A 119 -4.82 14.41 -27.52
N ASP A 120 -4.35 13.50 -28.37
CA ASP A 120 -5.18 12.67 -29.24
C ASP A 120 -5.13 11.19 -28.87
N GLY A 121 -5.85 10.35 -29.61
CA GLY A 121 -5.88 8.90 -29.38
C GLY A 121 -4.52 8.22 -29.62
N SER A 122 -3.63 8.81 -30.41
CA SER A 122 -2.28 8.29 -30.67
C SER A 122 -1.43 8.38 -29.39
N VAL A 123 -1.53 9.50 -28.67
CA VAL A 123 -0.85 9.71 -27.37
C VAL A 123 -1.35 8.73 -26.33
N VAL A 124 -2.67 8.49 -26.27
CA VAL A 124 -3.24 7.48 -25.35
C VAL A 124 -2.73 6.10 -25.69
N ARG A 125 -2.71 5.72 -26.97
CA ARG A 125 -2.17 4.45 -27.42
C ARG A 125 -0.68 4.32 -27.08
N ALA A 126 0.13 5.34 -27.35
CA ALA A 126 1.55 5.36 -27.03
C ALA A 126 1.81 5.28 -25.52
N GLY A 127 0.96 5.91 -24.70
CA GLY A 127 1.03 5.81 -23.25
C GLY A 127 0.66 4.44 -22.68
N ILE A 128 -0.15 3.63 -23.37
CA ILE A 128 -0.55 2.28 -22.92
C ILE A 128 0.35 1.21 -23.54
N VAL A 129 0.54 1.25 -24.85
CA VAL A 129 1.31 0.23 -25.59
C VAL A 129 2.81 0.49 -25.52
N GLY A 130 3.20 1.76 -25.37
CA GLY A 130 4.58 2.21 -25.37
C GLY A 130 5.08 2.59 -26.76
N GLU A 131 6.20 3.29 -26.77
CA GLU A 131 6.89 3.75 -27.95
C GLU A 131 8.40 3.81 -27.64
N GLY A 132 9.25 3.49 -28.60
CA GLY A 132 10.70 3.61 -28.45
C GLY A 132 11.32 2.67 -27.37
N GLY A 133 10.81 1.42 -27.25
CA GLY A 133 11.36 0.40 -26.33
C GLY A 133 10.73 0.36 -24.93
N ALA A 134 10.08 1.43 -24.46
CA ALA A 134 9.31 1.37 -23.21
C ALA A 134 7.92 0.76 -23.47
N ARG A 135 7.62 -0.33 -22.79
CA ARG A 135 6.34 -1.04 -22.88
C ARG A 135 5.60 -1.00 -21.55
N PRO A 136 4.77 0.01 -21.28
CA PRO A 136 4.07 0.17 -20.01
C PRO A 136 3.24 -1.06 -19.60
N TYR A 137 2.60 -1.74 -20.55
CA TYR A 137 1.80 -2.93 -20.26
C TYR A 137 2.65 -4.09 -19.71
N ASP A 138 3.90 -4.27 -20.15
CA ASP A 138 4.81 -5.32 -19.65
C ASP A 138 5.09 -5.10 -18.17
N VAL A 139 5.31 -3.85 -17.79
CA VAL A 139 5.51 -3.44 -16.39
C VAL A 139 4.28 -3.74 -15.55
N LEU A 140 3.08 -3.45 -16.07
CA LEU A 140 1.82 -3.71 -15.36
C LEU A 140 1.55 -5.22 -15.21
N VAL A 141 1.81 -6.02 -16.25
CA VAL A 141 1.68 -7.49 -16.22
C VAL A 141 2.64 -8.10 -15.21
N LEU A 142 3.90 -7.69 -15.24
CA LEU A 142 4.92 -8.13 -14.31
C LEU A 142 4.54 -7.79 -12.87
N PHE A 143 4.11 -6.55 -12.65
CA PHE A 143 3.69 -6.07 -11.33
C PHE A 143 2.54 -6.91 -10.76
N ILE A 144 1.45 -7.11 -11.53
CA ILE A 144 0.28 -7.85 -11.03
C ILE A 144 0.63 -9.32 -10.75
N SER A 145 1.50 -9.91 -11.56
CA SER A 145 1.91 -11.31 -11.41
C SER A 145 2.71 -11.54 -10.12
N LEU A 146 3.71 -10.71 -9.88
CA LEU A 146 4.50 -10.78 -8.64
C LEU A 146 3.68 -10.38 -7.41
N ALA A 147 2.85 -9.34 -7.53
CA ALA A 147 1.94 -8.93 -6.45
C ALA A 147 0.97 -10.06 -6.07
N TYR A 148 0.48 -10.85 -7.05
CA TYR A 148 -0.37 -11.99 -6.77
C TYR A 148 0.36 -13.06 -5.95
N ILE A 149 1.55 -13.49 -6.39
CA ILE A 149 2.35 -14.52 -5.70
C ILE A 149 2.64 -14.08 -4.26
N SER A 150 3.11 -12.84 -4.08
CA SER A 150 3.46 -12.28 -2.78
C SER A 150 2.25 -12.12 -1.85
N THR A 151 1.11 -11.64 -2.38
CA THR A 151 -0.13 -11.47 -1.61
C THR A 151 -0.77 -12.83 -1.26
N ALA A 152 -0.69 -13.80 -2.17
CA ALA A 152 -1.13 -15.17 -1.92
C ALA A 152 -0.29 -15.82 -0.81
N LEU A 153 1.03 -15.65 -0.82
CA LEU A 153 1.90 -16.08 0.27
C LEU A 153 1.52 -15.42 1.60
N ASP A 154 1.32 -14.10 1.61
CA ASP A 154 0.89 -13.37 2.82
C ASP A 154 -0.46 -13.87 3.34
N SER A 155 -1.41 -14.15 2.45
CA SER A 155 -2.75 -14.64 2.82
C SER A 155 -2.74 -16.00 3.53
N THR A 156 -1.65 -16.80 3.37
CA THR A 156 -1.46 -18.06 4.11
C THR A 156 -1.15 -17.85 5.59
N GLY A 157 -0.81 -16.64 6.02
CA GLY A 157 -0.39 -16.32 7.37
C GLY A 157 1.08 -16.68 7.68
N ALA A 158 1.86 -17.12 6.69
CA ALA A 158 3.24 -17.58 6.89
C ALA A 158 4.14 -16.52 7.52
N LEU A 159 4.10 -15.27 7.02
CA LEU A 159 4.91 -14.17 7.54
C LEU A 159 4.52 -13.83 8.98
N ARG A 160 3.22 -13.87 9.30
CA ARG A 160 2.70 -13.64 10.66
C ARG A 160 3.13 -14.74 11.62
N ALA A 161 2.99 -16.02 11.22
CA ALA A 161 3.41 -17.16 12.01
C ALA A 161 4.91 -17.10 12.33
N LEU A 162 5.74 -16.74 11.34
CA LEU A 162 7.18 -16.61 11.52
C LEU A 162 7.55 -15.45 12.45
N ALA A 163 6.84 -14.33 12.39
CA ALA A 163 7.05 -13.20 13.29
C ALA A 163 6.68 -13.56 14.75
N PHE A 164 5.59 -14.32 14.99
CA PHE A 164 5.26 -14.85 16.31
C PHE A 164 6.30 -15.84 16.82
N LEU A 165 6.79 -16.72 15.97
CA LEU A 165 7.83 -17.68 16.32
C LEU A 165 9.14 -16.99 16.74
N ILE A 166 9.53 -15.93 16.03
CA ILE A 166 10.68 -15.09 16.38
C ILE A 166 10.46 -14.45 17.76
N SER A 167 9.29 -13.88 18.00
CA SER A 167 8.93 -13.25 19.26
C SER A 167 9.07 -14.24 20.43
N GLN A 168 8.54 -15.45 20.31
CA GLN A 168 8.63 -16.49 21.35
C GLN A 168 10.05 -17.00 21.56
N LYS A 169 10.81 -17.27 20.46
CA LYS A 169 12.20 -17.75 20.56
C LYS A 169 13.14 -16.72 21.20
N THR A 170 12.80 -15.45 21.14
CA THR A 170 13.58 -14.36 21.75
C THR A 170 13.32 -14.24 23.25
N ALA A 171 12.21 -14.80 23.75
CA ALA A 171 11.86 -14.82 25.16
C ALA A 171 12.64 -15.89 25.94
N LYS A 172 13.13 -15.52 27.11
CA LYS A 172 13.81 -16.41 28.05
C LYS A 172 13.25 -16.22 29.45
N THR A 173 13.22 -17.28 30.24
CA THR A 173 12.95 -17.16 31.69
C THR A 173 14.11 -16.42 32.34
N PRO A 174 13.86 -15.37 33.13
CA PRO A 174 14.94 -14.68 33.87
C PRO A 174 15.66 -15.63 34.79
N LYS A 175 16.99 -15.50 34.88
CA LYS A 175 17.86 -16.47 35.63
C LYS A 175 17.52 -16.64 37.11
N ASN A 176 16.87 -15.66 37.74
CA ASN A 176 16.55 -15.65 39.19
C ASN A 176 15.03 -15.72 39.45
N SER A 177 14.23 -16.24 38.50
CA SER A 177 12.80 -16.33 38.66
C SER A 177 12.37 -17.66 39.27
N PRO A 178 11.28 -17.70 40.07
CA PRO A 178 10.73 -18.93 40.61
C PRO A 178 10.31 -19.90 39.50
N PRO A 179 10.24 -21.22 39.77
CA PRO A 179 9.74 -22.19 38.82
C PRO A 179 8.31 -21.81 38.35
N GLY A 180 8.10 -21.72 37.04
CA GLY A 180 6.80 -21.30 36.44
C GLY A 180 6.68 -19.81 36.13
N ALA A 181 7.73 -19.00 36.33
CA ALA A 181 7.69 -17.59 35.93
C ALA A 181 7.60 -17.41 34.41
N ASP A 182 6.86 -16.37 34.01
CA ASP A 182 6.66 -16.03 32.59
C ASP A 182 7.98 -15.75 31.86
N LYS A 183 8.06 -16.23 30.63
CA LYS A 183 9.21 -15.93 29.76
C LYS A 183 9.16 -14.48 29.34
N MET A 184 10.24 -13.74 29.59
CA MET A 184 10.37 -12.34 29.18
C MET A 184 11.31 -12.20 27.99
N ALA A 185 10.94 -11.37 27.02
CA ALA A 185 11.79 -11.02 25.89
C ALA A 185 12.54 -9.72 26.19
N ASN A 186 13.83 -9.66 25.85
CA ASN A 186 14.55 -8.40 25.80
C ASN A 186 14.06 -7.58 24.62
N GLY A 187 13.46 -6.41 24.90
CA GLY A 187 12.83 -5.59 23.87
C GLY A 187 13.79 -5.12 22.79
N LEU A 188 15.02 -4.74 23.16
CA LEU A 188 16.04 -4.33 22.19
C LEU A 188 16.43 -5.50 21.28
N LYS A 189 16.68 -6.67 21.84
CA LYS A 189 17.02 -7.85 21.06
C LYS A 189 15.89 -8.23 20.10
N LEU A 190 14.65 -8.21 20.56
CA LEU A 190 13.49 -8.52 19.73
C LEU A 190 13.32 -7.50 18.61
N TRP A 191 13.45 -6.20 18.93
CA TRP A 191 13.37 -5.13 17.93
C TRP A 191 14.46 -5.28 16.86
N THR A 192 15.70 -5.61 17.25
CA THR A 192 16.82 -5.87 16.33
C THR A 192 16.53 -7.04 15.39
N VAL A 193 16.06 -8.17 15.94
CA VAL A 193 15.76 -9.37 15.14
C VAL A 193 14.59 -9.10 14.19
N LEU A 194 13.57 -8.38 14.67
CA LEU A 194 12.44 -7.99 13.81
C LEU A 194 12.85 -7.00 12.72
N TYR A 195 13.76 -6.05 13.01
CA TYR A 195 14.30 -5.16 11.97
C TYR A 195 14.99 -5.95 10.85
N GLY A 196 15.87 -6.87 11.19
CA GLY A 196 16.52 -7.77 10.23
C GLY A 196 15.52 -8.65 9.46
N PHE A 197 14.47 -9.13 10.15
CA PHE A 197 13.39 -9.91 9.55
C PHE A 197 12.62 -9.09 8.50
N TRP A 198 12.21 -7.86 8.82
CA TRP A 198 11.49 -6.99 7.88
C TRP A 198 12.36 -6.62 6.67
N PHE A 199 13.64 -6.38 6.88
CA PHE A 199 14.58 -6.12 5.80
C PHE A 199 14.71 -7.34 4.88
N PHE A 200 15.02 -8.51 5.43
CA PHE A 200 15.24 -9.73 4.65
C PHE A 200 14.00 -10.13 3.84
N PHE A 201 12.83 -10.15 4.46
CA PHE A 201 11.61 -10.49 3.75
C PHE A 201 11.14 -9.38 2.82
N GLY A 202 11.40 -8.11 3.14
CA GLY A 202 11.17 -6.99 2.24
C GLY A 202 11.95 -7.11 0.93
N LEU A 203 13.17 -7.64 1.00
CA LEU A 203 13.99 -7.91 -0.18
C LEU A 203 13.39 -9.02 -1.07
N LEU A 204 12.90 -10.10 -0.47
CA LEU A 204 12.40 -11.26 -1.21
C LEU A 204 10.96 -11.09 -1.71
N VAL A 205 10.08 -10.58 -0.87
CA VAL A 205 8.62 -10.55 -1.09
C VAL A 205 8.15 -9.19 -1.60
N GLY A 206 8.97 -8.15 -1.41
CA GLY A 206 8.63 -6.76 -1.71
C GLY A 206 8.07 -6.00 -0.51
N ASN A 207 7.99 -4.67 -0.63
CA ASN A 207 7.55 -3.80 0.46
C ASN A 207 6.06 -3.93 0.79
N ASP A 208 5.18 -4.03 -0.20
CA ASP A 208 3.73 -3.97 0.01
C ASP A 208 3.19 -5.10 0.89
N PRO A 209 3.50 -6.40 0.66
CA PRO A 209 3.09 -7.48 1.55
C PRO A 209 3.69 -7.35 2.95
N ILE A 210 4.96 -6.91 3.05
CA ILE A 210 5.60 -6.70 4.35
C ILE A 210 4.94 -5.56 5.11
N VAL A 211 4.60 -4.45 4.46
CA VAL A 211 3.89 -3.35 5.10
C VAL A 211 2.49 -3.78 5.51
N LEU A 212 1.76 -4.51 4.66
CA LEU A 212 0.40 -4.99 4.95
C LEU A 212 0.38 -5.93 6.17
N SER A 213 1.15 -7.00 6.13
CA SER A 213 1.16 -8.04 7.15
C SER A 213 1.91 -7.61 8.41
N GLY A 214 3.10 -7.00 8.24
CA GLY A 214 3.94 -6.59 9.34
C GLY A 214 3.33 -5.47 10.18
N THR A 215 2.69 -4.48 9.56
CA THR A 215 2.00 -3.40 10.29
C THR A 215 0.81 -3.93 11.09
N ALA A 216 0.04 -4.85 10.51
CA ALA A 216 -1.07 -5.50 11.21
C ALA A 216 -0.56 -6.34 12.39
N PHE A 217 0.50 -7.13 12.18
CA PHE A 217 1.17 -7.88 13.25
C PHE A 217 1.68 -6.96 14.37
N LEU A 218 2.46 -5.93 14.03
CA LEU A 218 3.05 -5.03 15.02
C LEU A 218 1.99 -4.23 15.78
N SER A 219 0.90 -3.84 15.13
CA SER A 219 -0.21 -3.15 15.78
C SER A 219 -0.89 -4.04 16.84
N TYR A 220 -1.02 -5.33 16.56
CA TYR A 220 -1.52 -6.31 17.51
C TYR A 220 -0.48 -6.60 18.60
N PHE A 221 0.76 -6.91 18.20
CA PHE A 221 1.87 -7.23 19.09
C PHE A 221 2.10 -6.14 20.13
N THR A 222 2.22 -4.89 19.71
CA THR A 222 2.46 -3.76 20.63
C THR A 222 1.32 -3.53 21.61
N LYS A 223 0.09 -3.80 21.20
CA LYS A 223 -1.08 -3.69 22.06
C LYS A 223 -1.12 -4.79 23.11
N THR A 224 -0.84 -6.04 22.74
CA THR A 224 -0.87 -7.21 23.65
C THR A 224 0.32 -7.23 24.61
N THR A 225 1.47 -6.70 24.21
CA THR A 225 2.66 -6.59 25.07
C THR A 225 2.68 -5.34 25.94
N GLY A 226 1.63 -4.52 25.91
CA GLY A 226 1.54 -3.30 26.72
C GLY A 226 2.47 -2.16 26.26
N ILE A 227 2.97 -2.21 25.04
CA ILE A 227 3.77 -1.11 24.47
C ILE A 227 2.85 0.07 24.18
N THR A 228 2.96 1.13 24.97
CA THR A 228 2.10 2.31 24.86
C THR A 228 2.35 3.13 23.60
N GLU A 229 3.61 3.11 23.10
CA GLU A 229 4.02 3.88 21.92
C GLU A 229 4.57 2.95 20.81
N PRO A 230 3.71 2.50 19.89
CA PRO A 230 4.08 1.53 18.85
C PRO A 230 5.00 2.10 17.76
N ARG A 231 5.30 3.41 17.76
CA ARG A 231 6.01 4.11 16.67
C ARG A 231 7.37 3.51 16.34
N ALA A 232 8.19 3.18 17.35
CA ALA A 232 9.50 2.61 17.09
C ALA A 232 9.42 1.29 16.30
N TRP A 233 8.41 0.49 16.56
CA TRP A 233 8.20 -0.80 15.94
C TRP A 233 7.66 -0.68 14.53
N THR A 234 6.59 0.10 14.37
CA THR A 234 5.90 0.26 13.08
C THR A 234 6.69 1.11 12.09
N MET A 235 7.39 2.17 12.56
CA MET A 235 8.25 3.00 11.70
C MET A 235 9.50 2.24 11.26
N SER A 236 10.15 1.50 12.17
CA SER A 236 11.34 0.72 11.80
C SER A 236 11.00 -0.36 10.77
N GLN A 237 9.85 -1.02 10.92
CA GLN A 237 9.34 -1.97 9.93
C GLN A 237 9.09 -1.29 8.59
N PHE A 238 8.43 -0.14 8.56
CA PHE A 238 8.12 0.60 7.36
C PHE A 238 9.38 1.08 6.63
N ILE A 239 10.36 1.62 7.36
CA ILE A 239 11.64 2.08 6.81
C ILE A 239 12.44 0.88 6.29
N ALA A 240 12.57 -0.20 7.07
CA ALA A 240 13.30 -1.39 6.67
C ALA A 240 12.74 -2.02 5.39
N ALA A 241 11.40 -2.13 5.28
CA ALA A 241 10.73 -2.67 4.10
C ALA A 241 10.98 -1.82 2.83
N ASN A 242 10.94 -0.49 2.96
CA ASN A 242 11.17 0.40 1.82
C ASN A 242 12.65 0.49 1.41
N ILE A 243 13.59 0.40 2.36
CA ILE A 243 15.01 0.27 2.02
C ILE A 243 15.23 -1.06 1.27
N ALA A 244 14.76 -2.17 1.83
CA ALA A 244 14.94 -3.50 1.24
C ALA A 244 14.41 -3.59 -0.19
N SER A 245 13.30 -2.93 -0.46
CA SER A 245 12.65 -2.95 -1.77
C SER A 245 13.45 -2.27 -2.89
N ALA A 246 14.52 -1.55 -2.58
CA ALA A 246 15.39 -0.96 -3.59
C ALA A 246 16.34 -1.98 -4.26
N ALA A 247 16.56 -3.15 -3.65
CA ALA A 247 17.61 -4.08 -4.07
C ALA A 247 17.30 -4.87 -5.35
N LEU A 248 16.09 -5.44 -5.45
CA LEU A 248 15.71 -6.32 -6.56
C LEU A 248 14.68 -5.65 -7.47
N VAL A 249 14.74 -5.97 -8.76
CA VAL A 249 13.71 -5.52 -9.72
C VAL A 249 12.31 -5.93 -9.25
N SER A 250 12.15 -7.14 -8.73
CA SER A 250 10.87 -7.70 -8.29
C SER A 250 10.31 -7.11 -7.01
N SER A 251 11.11 -6.38 -6.24
CA SER A 251 10.73 -5.95 -4.87
C SER A 251 9.88 -4.70 -4.83
N ASN A 252 9.87 -3.89 -5.91
CA ASN A 252 9.08 -2.66 -5.99
C ASN A 252 8.69 -2.34 -7.45
N PRO A 253 7.46 -1.87 -7.72
CA PRO A 253 7.04 -1.42 -9.04
C PRO A 253 7.96 -0.35 -9.67
N THR A 254 8.57 0.52 -8.88
CA THR A 254 9.50 1.54 -9.38
C THR A 254 10.75 0.93 -10.02
N ASN A 255 11.27 -0.16 -9.44
CA ASN A 255 12.43 -0.86 -9.99
C ASN A 255 12.09 -1.54 -11.31
N ILE A 256 10.89 -2.11 -11.40
CA ILE A 256 10.37 -2.72 -12.62
C ILE A 256 10.29 -1.70 -13.74
N LEU A 257 9.79 -0.49 -13.44
CA LEU A 257 9.71 0.62 -14.39
C LEU A 257 11.09 1.02 -14.91
N ILE A 258 12.06 1.15 -14.02
CA ILE A 258 13.44 1.53 -14.37
C ILE A 258 14.10 0.42 -15.19
N ALA A 259 14.04 -0.82 -14.71
CA ALA A 259 14.64 -1.95 -15.41
C ALA A 259 14.05 -2.15 -16.81
N GLY A 260 12.73 -2.02 -16.94
CA GLY A 260 12.05 -2.10 -18.24
C GLY A 260 12.38 -0.94 -19.19
N ALA A 261 12.55 0.29 -18.65
CA ALA A 261 12.83 1.47 -19.47
C ALA A 261 14.20 1.43 -20.17
N TRP A 262 15.19 0.79 -19.55
CA TRP A 262 16.55 0.63 -20.09
C TRP A 262 16.91 -0.81 -20.40
N GLU A 263 15.90 -1.71 -20.43
CA GLU A 263 16.08 -3.16 -20.72
C GLU A 263 17.19 -3.80 -19.85
N LEU A 264 17.26 -3.36 -18.57
CA LEU A 264 18.30 -3.81 -17.66
C LEU A 264 18.07 -5.28 -17.28
N ASN A 265 19.14 -6.03 -17.36
CA ASN A 265 19.14 -7.41 -16.89
C ASN A 265 18.84 -7.46 -15.37
N PHE A 266 18.08 -8.47 -14.93
CA PHE A 266 17.63 -8.58 -13.54
C PHE A 266 18.79 -8.56 -12.54
N LEU A 267 19.83 -9.38 -12.76
CA LEU A 267 20.96 -9.52 -11.83
C LEU A 267 22.10 -8.55 -12.16
N THR A 268 22.63 -8.65 -13.37
CA THR A 268 23.87 -7.94 -13.76
C THR A 268 23.63 -6.49 -14.13
N GLY A 269 22.43 -6.17 -14.65
CA GLY A 269 22.08 -4.81 -15.06
C GLY A 269 21.47 -3.96 -13.95
N PHE A 270 20.67 -4.54 -13.04
CA PHE A 270 19.99 -3.79 -12.00
C PHE A 270 20.49 -4.15 -10.59
N THR A 271 20.34 -5.43 -10.18
CA THR A 271 20.61 -5.85 -8.80
C THR A 271 22.08 -5.64 -8.42
N ALA A 272 23.00 -5.84 -9.36
CA ALA A 272 24.43 -5.65 -9.12
C ALA A 272 24.78 -4.23 -8.59
N TYR A 273 24.04 -3.20 -9.05
CA TYR A 273 24.27 -1.80 -8.70
C TYR A 273 23.30 -1.26 -7.62
N THR A 274 22.32 -2.05 -7.18
CA THR A 274 21.36 -1.61 -6.19
C THR A 274 21.48 -2.35 -4.86
N ILE A 275 22.06 -3.57 -4.86
CA ILE A 275 22.15 -4.41 -3.66
C ILE A 275 23.09 -3.81 -2.61
N LEU A 276 24.28 -3.36 -3.00
CA LEU A 276 25.27 -2.84 -2.07
C LEU A 276 24.82 -1.53 -1.41
N PRO A 277 24.35 -0.49 -2.16
CA PRO A 277 23.83 0.71 -1.53
C PRO A 277 22.60 0.45 -0.67
N THR A 278 21.74 -0.52 -1.02
CA THR A 278 20.60 -0.95 -0.20
C THR A 278 21.03 -1.57 1.12
N VAL A 279 21.99 -2.50 1.10
CA VAL A 279 22.50 -3.17 2.31
C VAL A 279 23.22 -2.16 3.23
N ILE A 280 24.05 -1.29 2.66
CA ILE A 280 24.75 -0.25 3.43
C ILE A 280 23.73 0.73 4.04
N ALA A 281 22.71 1.15 3.28
CA ALA A 281 21.64 1.98 3.81
C ALA A 281 20.90 1.30 4.98
N ALA A 282 20.63 0.00 4.89
CA ALA A 282 19.99 -0.75 5.97
C ALA A 282 20.89 -0.86 7.21
N ILE A 283 22.19 -1.09 7.04
CA ILE A 283 23.17 -1.15 8.13
C ILE A 283 23.25 0.22 8.83
N VAL A 284 23.27 1.32 8.08
CA VAL A 284 23.32 2.68 8.63
C VAL A 284 21.99 3.07 9.28
N ALA A 285 20.86 2.65 8.71
CA ALA A 285 19.53 2.93 9.24
C ALA A 285 19.32 2.32 10.64
N PHE A 286 19.87 1.15 10.90
CA PHE A 286 19.71 0.45 12.17
C PHE A 286 20.17 1.27 13.39
N PRO A 287 21.46 1.68 13.51
CA PRO A 287 21.93 2.50 14.63
C PRO A 287 21.27 3.89 14.65
N LEU A 288 20.95 4.45 13.49
CA LEU A 288 20.27 5.74 13.40
C LEU A 288 18.87 5.68 13.99
N LEU A 289 18.08 4.67 13.64
CA LEU A 289 16.74 4.43 14.23
C LEU A 289 16.84 4.13 15.72
N LEU A 290 17.81 3.31 16.12
CA LEU A 290 18.05 3.01 17.53
C LEU A 290 18.36 4.29 18.32
N ALA A 291 19.28 5.13 17.83
CA ALA A 291 19.59 6.42 18.45
C ALA A 291 18.35 7.33 18.51
N LEU A 292 17.58 7.42 17.43
CA LEU A 292 16.38 8.24 17.36
C LEU A 292 15.33 7.84 18.41
N PHE A 293 15.11 6.53 18.61
CA PHE A 293 14.10 6.02 19.55
C PHE A 293 14.61 5.88 20.99
N THR A 294 15.93 5.88 21.22
CA THR A 294 16.51 5.91 22.57
C THR A 294 16.67 7.33 23.10
N LEU A 295 17.05 8.28 22.22
CA LEU A 295 17.26 9.69 22.61
C LEU A 295 15.94 10.46 22.77
N ARG A 296 14.88 10.08 22.03
CA ARG A 296 13.56 10.71 22.14
C ARG A 296 12.69 10.00 23.16
N THR A 297 12.10 10.76 24.08
CA THR A 297 11.08 10.25 25.00
C THR A 297 9.69 10.38 24.39
N PRO A 298 8.76 9.40 24.59
CA PRO A 298 7.38 9.51 24.15
C PRO A 298 6.68 10.73 24.70
N SER A 299 5.90 11.43 23.87
CA SER A 299 5.18 12.66 24.26
C SER A 299 4.08 12.42 25.31
N THR A 300 3.51 11.22 25.35
CA THR A 300 2.52 10.79 26.36
C THR A 300 3.05 10.80 27.81
N SER A 301 4.36 10.93 27.99
CA SER A 301 4.97 11.02 29.33
C SER A 301 4.92 12.42 29.94
N ARG A 302 4.68 13.45 29.14
CA ARG A 302 4.71 14.83 29.62
C ARG A 302 3.48 15.17 30.48
N ASP A 303 2.33 14.57 30.15
CA ASP A 303 1.06 14.88 30.83
C ASP A 303 0.79 13.99 32.05
N LYS A 304 1.52 12.85 32.20
CA LYS A 304 1.36 11.91 33.32
C LYS A 304 2.45 12.00 34.39
N ALA A 305 3.54 12.72 34.12
CA ALA A 305 4.67 12.85 35.05
C ALA A 305 4.38 13.76 36.26
N SER A 306 3.23 14.44 36.28
CA SER A 306 2.84 15.35 37.37
C SER A 306 2.05 14.68 38.51
N SER A 307 1.73 13.37 38.43
CA SER A 307 0.78 12.77 39.39
C SER A 307 1.17 11.46 40.07
N SER A 308 2.37 10.87 39.85
CA SER A 308 2.75 9.69 40.65
C SER A 308 4.25 9.48 40.72
N GLY A 309 4.75 9.30 41.94
CA GLY A 309 6.16 9.02 42.23
C GLY A 309 6.64 7.73 41.59
N ALA A 310 7.92 7.72 41.19
CA ALA A 310 8.78 6.56 40.89
C ALA A 310 8.37 5.58 39.76
N ALA A 311 7.47 5.93 38.86
CA ALA A 311 7.27 5.12 37.65
C ALA A 311 8.38 5.39 36.62
N SER A 312 9.05 4.35 36.14
CA SER A 312 10.09 4.44 35.12
C SER A 312 9.54 5.14 33.87
N LYS A 313 10.31 6.12 33.34
CA LYS A 313 9.93 6.89 32.14
C LYS A 313 9.57 5.93 31.00
N PRO A 314 8.41 6.08 30.35
CA PRO A 314 8.03 5.24 29.23
C PRO A 314 9.07 5.34 28.11
N ARG A 315 9.47 4.20 27.57
CA ARG A 315 10.44 4.09 26.48
C ARG A 315 9.76 3.56 25.22
N TYR A 316 10.21 4.01 24.06
CA TYR A 316 9.76 3.45 22.77
C TYR A 316 10.10 1.97 22.61
N ILE A 317 11.27 1.55 23.14
CA ILE A 317 11.71 0.16 23.18
C ILE A 317 11.90 -0.21 24.66
N PRO A 318 10.94 -0.95 25.26
CA PRO A 318 11.05 -1.39 26.65
C PRO A 318 12.22 -2.38 26.83
N SER A 319 12.83 -2.39 28.01
CA SER A 319 13.92 -3.32 28.33
C SER A 319 13.46 -4.78 28.39
N GLN A 320 12.23 -5.00 28.88
CA GLN A 320 11.62 -6.32 29.00
C GLN A 320 10.18 -6.26 28.49
N LEU A 321 9.74 -7.32 27.83
CA LEU A 321 8.43 -7.50 27.24
C LEU A 321 7.91 -8.90 27.55
N LEU A 322 6.63 -9.01 27.87
CA LEU A 322 5.92 -10.27 27.91
C LEU A 322 5.42 -10.58 26.48
N PRO A 323 5.99 -11.57 25.78
CA PRO A 323 5.53 -11.91 24.45
C PRO A 323 4.11 -12.48 24.53
N PRO A 324 3.26 -12.26 23.49
CA PRO A 324 1.93 -12.85 23.46
C PRO A 324 2.02 -14.38 23.52
N ASP A 325 1.18 -15.00 24.33
CA ASP A 325 1.05 -16.45 24.40
C ASP A 325 0.11 -16.95 23.27
N ILE A 326 0.60 -16.82 22.04
CA ILE A 326 -0.11 -17.28 20.84
C ILE A 326 0.73 -18.35 20.18
N ASP A 327 0.15 -19.54 19.97
CA ASP A 327 0.82 -20.57 19.20
C ASP A 327 1.05 -20.07 17.75
N PRO A 328 2.30 -19.97 17.28
CA PRO A 328 2.61 -19.57 15.91
C PRO A 328 1.90 -20.43 14.85
N ARG A 329 1.57 -21.67 15.19
CA ARG A 329 0.86 -22.59 14.30
C ARG A 329 -0.58 -22.14 14.02
N THR A 330 -1.23 -21.46 14.96
CA THR A 330 -2.59 -20.93 14.77
C THR A 330 -2.61 -19.73 13.84
N ALA A 331 -1.49 -19.00 13.74
CA ALA A 331 -1.34 -17.91 12.80
C ALA A 331 -1.12 -18.37 11.35
N LEU A 332 -0.70 -19.62 11.15
CA LEU A 332 -0.51 -20.25 9.83
C LEU A 332 -1.83 -20.85 9.36
N LEU A 333 -2.56 -20.15 8.50
CA LEU A 333 -3.90 -20.52 8.06
C LEU A 333 -3.89 -21.62 6.99
N ASP A 334 -2.89 -21.64 6.10
CA ASP A 334 -2.72 -22.61 5.01
C ASP A 334 -1.27 -23.04 4.87
N LYS A 335 -0.91 -24.18 5.48
CA LYS A 335 0.45 -24.72 5.43
C LYS A 335 0.86 -25.13 4.01
N ASP A 336 -0.02 -25.82 3.28
CA ASP A 336 0.28 -26.30 1.93
C ASP A 336 0.42 -25.12 0.96
N GLY A 337 -0.45 -24.10 1.14
CA GLY A 337 -0.36 -22.85 0.41
C GLY A 337 0.94 -22.08 0.71
N ALA A 338 1.35 -22.02 1.96
CA ALA A 338 2.58 -21.37 2.37
C ALA A 338 3.81 -22.01 1.71
N ILE A 339 3.91 -23.36 1.76
CA ILE A 339 5.00 -24.09 1.12
C ILE A 339 4.98 -23.86 -0.39
N PHE A 340 3.81 -24.00 -1.03
CA PHE A 340 3.68 -23.85 -2.48
C PHE A 340 4.07 -22.45 -2.95
N HIS A 341 3.49 -21.39 -2.37
CA HIS A 341 3.78 -20.01 -2.80
C HIS A 341 5.21 -19.58 -2.45
N THR A 342 5.77 -20.05 -1.33
CA THR A 342 7.19 -19.82 -1.02
C THR A 342 8.09 -20.48 -2.06
N THR A 343 7.85 -21.74 -2.38
CA THR A 343 8.62 -22.48 -3.40
C THR A 343 8.48 -21.82 -4.76
N LEU A 344 7.26 -21.46 -5.16
CA LEU A 344 7.00 -20.79 -6.44
C LEU A 344 7.72 -19.43 -6.52
N LEU A 345 7.68 -18.64 -5.45
CA LEU A 345 8.40 -17.35 -5.38
C LEU A 345 9.91 -17.57 -5.54
N LEU A 346 10.48 -18.51 -4.78
CA LEU A 346 11.92 -18.80 -4.85
C LEU A 346 12.34 -19.34 -6.23
N VAL A 347 11.55 -20.23 -6.83
CA VAL A 347 11.78 -20.73 -8.19
C VAL A 347 11.69 -19.58 -9.21
N THR A 348 10.69 -18.72 -9.09
CA THR A 348 10.55 -17.54 -9.97
C THR A 348 11.76 -16.62 -9.88
N LEU A 349 12.20 -16.30 -8.64
CA LEU A 349 13.41 -15.48 -8.44
C LEU A 349 14.68 -16.18 -8.98
N ALA A 350 14.83 -17.47 -8.73
CA ALA A 350 15.96 -18.25 -9.24
C ALA A 350 15.96 -18.29 -10.79
N THR A 351 14.78 -18.40 -11.40
CA THR A 351 14.65 -18.34 -12.87
C THR A 351 15.03 -16.96 -13.39
N LEU A 352 14.59 -15.88 -12.75
CA LEU A 352 14.98 -14.51 -13.12
C LEU A 352 16.49 -14.28 -13.00
N VAL A 353 17.11 -14.83 -11.97
CA VAL A 353 18.58 -14.83 -11.86
C VAL A 353 19.21 -15.67 -12.96
N GLY A 354 18.67 -16.85 -13.23
CA GLY A 354 19.17 -17.75 -14.28
C GLY A 354 19.09 -17.13 -15.69
N THR A 355 17.99 -16.44 -16.01
CA THR A 355 17.85 -15.74 -17.31
C THR A 355 18.88 -14.64 -17.50
N SER A 356 19.44 -14.10 -16.41
CA SER A 356 20.51 -13.10 -16.47
C SER A 356 21.82 -13.60 -17.09
N PHE A 357 22.01 -14.91 -17.17
CA PHE A 357 23.21 -15.53 -17.74
C PHE A 357 22.99 -16.06 -19.15
N VAL A 358 21.79 -15.91 -19.71
CA VAL A 358 21.50 -16.38 -21.10
C VAL A 358 22.12 -15.41 -22.09
N LYS A 359 23.16 -15.88 -22.80
CA LYS A 359 23.83 -15.10 -23.85
C LYS A 359 22.97 -15.08 -25.13
N GLY A 360 22.70 -13.89 -25.66
CA GLY A 360 22.05 -13.70 -26.97
C GLY A 360 20.54 -13.67 -27.01
N GLY A 361 19.84 -13.73 -25.86
CA GLY A 361 18.41 -13.60 -25.79
C GLY A 361 17.98 -12.65 -24.68
N HIS A 362 17.25 -11.57 -25.01
CA HIS A 362 16.59 -10.75 -24.01
C HIS A 362 15.34 -11.51 -23.52
N VAL A 363 15.45 -12.15 -22.34
CA VAL A 363 14.27 -12.68 -21.63
C VAL A 363 13.69 -11.57 -20.79
N GLU A 364 12.56 -11.03 -21.21
CA GLU A 364 11.87 -10.00 -20.45
C GLU A 364 11.30 -10.58 -19.13
N VAL A 365 11.38 -9.82 -18.06
CA VAL A 365 11.04 -10.29 -16.70
C VAL A 365 9.60 -10.79 -16.61
N TRP A 366 8.67 -10.18 -17.35
CA TRP A 366 7.26 -10.60 -17.37
C TRP A 366 7.05 -11.99 -18.01
N MET A 367 7.93 -12.43 -18.93
CA MET A 367 7.84 -13.77 -19.54
C MET A 367 8.04 -14.89 -18.51
N VAL A 368 8.75 -14.62 -17.43
CA VAL A 368 8.95 -15.54 -16.30
C VAL A 368 7.83 -15.38 -15.27
N THR A 369 7.50 -14.13 -14.92
CA THR A 369 6.61 -13.86 -13.80
C THR A 369 5.13 -14.06 -14.12
N MET A 370 4.68 -13.79 -15.36
CA MET A 370 3.29 -14.00 -15.76
C MET A 370 2.87 -15.48 -15.67
N PRO A 371 3.62 -16.46 -16.23
CA PRO A 371 3.30 -17.87 -16.04
C PRO A 371 3.29 -18.28 -14.56
N ALA A 372 4.24 -17.78 -13.76
CA ALA A 372 4.28 -18.06 -12.33
C ALA A 372 3.04 -17.51 -11.60
N GLY A 373 2.63 -16.28 -11.92
CA GLY A 373 1.41 -15.67 -11.37
C GLY A 373 0.14 -16.45 -11.75
N LEU A 374 0.05 -16.92 -13.00
CA LEU A 374 -1.05 -17.77 -13.45
C LEU A 374 -1.07 -19.13 -12.75
N ILE A 375 0.10 -19.77 -12.57
CA ILE A 375 0.23 -21.03 -11.82
C ILE A 375 -0.27 -20.83 -10.38
N ALA A 376 0.11 -19.73 -9.72
CA ALA A 376 -0.36 -19.38 -8.38
C ALA A 376 -1.88 -19.26 -8.35
N LEU A 377 -2.47 -18.49 -9.26
CA LEU A 377 -3.92 -18.27 -9.37
C LEU A 377 -4.68 -19.58 -9.62
N PHE A 378 -4.22 -20.40 -10.59
CA PHE A 378 -4.86 -21.66 -10.89
C PHE A 378 -4.80 -22.66 -9.73
N ARG A 379 -3.68 -22.71 -9.02
CA ARG A 379 -3.53 -23.54 -7.82
C ARG A 379 -4.52 -23.11 -6.73
N ASP A 380 -4.69 -21.83 -6.49
CA ASP A 380 -5.60 -21.32 -5.47
C ASP A 380 -7.06 -21.65 -5.82
N ILE A 381 -7.47 -21.40 -7.05
CA ILE A 381 -8.80 -21.79 -7.56
C ILE A 381 -9.02 -23.31 -7.44
N TRP A 382 -8.01 -24.12 -7.80
CA TRP A 382 -8.09 -25.58 -7.73
C TRP A 382 -8.20 -26.09 -6.29
N SER A 383 -7.40 -25.53 -5.38
CA SER A 383 -7.42 -25.87 -3.95
C SER A 383 -8.79 -25.60 -3.34
N GLU A 384 -9.42 -24.47 -3.70
CA GLU A 384 -10.75 -24.11 -3.20
C GLU A 384 -11.87 -24.94 -3.81
N ARG A 385 -11.71 -25.44 -5.04
CA ARG A 385 -12.67 -26.38 -5.64
C ARG A 385 -12.72 -27.72 -4.90
N LYS A 386 -11.54 -28.22 -4.48
CA LYS A 386 -11.43 -29.53 -3.80
C LYS A 386 -11.90 -29.50 -2.34
N LYS A 387 -11.68 -28.40 -1.65
CA LYS A 387 -12.09 -28.19 -0.27
C LYS A 387 -12.72 -26.80 -0.19
N PRO A 388 -14.05 -26.68 -0.22
CA PRO A 388 -14.66 -25.42 0.17
C PRO A 388 -14.24 -25.18 1.62
N LYS A 389 -13.15 -24.43 1.80
CA LYS A 389 -12.74 -23.95 3.11
C LYS A 389 -13.87 -23.01 3.54
N VAL A 390 -14.72 -23.49 4.41
CA VAL A 390 -15.41 -22.60 5.33
C VAL A 390 -14.25 -21.86 5.98
N LEU A 391 -14.02 -20.61 5.57
CA LEU A 391 -13.25 -19.69 6.36
C LEU A 391 -13.92 -19.72 7.72
N LYS A 392 -13.35 -20.46 8.67
CA LYS A 392 -13.45 -20.05 10.05
C LYS A 392 -12.77 -18.69 10.03
N THR A 393 -13.57 -17.67 9.78
CA THR A 393 -13.31 -16.31 10.16
C THR A 393 -13.42 -16.29 11.68
N GLU A 394 -12.55 -16.99 12.34
CA GLU A 394 -11.89 -16.50 13.52
C GLU A 394 -10.88 -15.48 12.95
N GLU A 395 -11.39 -14.42 12.32
CA GLU A 395 -10.92 -13.11 12.71
C GLU A 395 -10.82 -13.25 14.22
N ILE A 396 -9.62 -13.16 14.77
CA ILE A 396 -9.47 -12.59 16.09
C ILE A 396 -10.07 -11.21 15.88
N GLU A 397 -11.41 -11.16 16.01
CA GLU A 397 -12.18 -9.92 16.09
C GLU A 397 -11.60 -9.21 17.29
N MET A 398 -10.66 -8.35 17.02
CA MET A 398 -10.50 -7.19 17.83
C MET A 398 -11.74 -6.36 17.57
N GLU A 399 -12.82 -6.70 18.29
CA GLU A 399 -14.04 -5.93 18.36
C GLU A 399 -13.66 -4.46 18.62
N VAL A 400 -13.65 -3.69 17.55
CA VAL A 400 -14.00 -2.30 17.65
C VAL A 400 -15.54 -2.33 17.59
N PRO A 401 -16.26 -1.86 18.61
CA PRO A 401 -17.72 -1.75 18.55
C PRO A 401 -18.08 -0.68 17.53
N THR A 402 -18.06 -1.00 16.27
CA THR A 402 -18.79 -0.28 15.26
C THR A 402 -20.21 -0.77 15.35
N ARG A 403 -21.14 0.10 15.79
CA ARG A 403 -22.58 -0.13 15.66
C ARG A 403 -22.81 -0.70 14.27
N PRO A 404 -23.51 -1.84 14.15
CA PRO A 404 -23.86 -2.40 12.85
C PRO A 404 -24.72 -1.36 12.12
N VAL A 405 -24.16 -0.75 11.09
CA VAL A 405 -24.98 -0.12 10.08
C VAL A 405 -25.75 -1.29 9.45
N GLN A 406 -27.02 -1.36 9.77
CA GLN A 406 -27.93 -2.32 9.16
C GLN A 406 -27.97 -1.98 7.66
N THR A 407 -27.10 -2.62 6.89
CA THR A 407 -27.26 -2.67 5.45
C THR A 407 -28.55 -3.45 5.19
N PRO A 408 -29.51 -2.88 4.44
CA PRO A 408 -30.73 -3.59 4.07
C PRO A 408 -30.33 -4.93 3.45
N ARG A 409 -30.84 -6.04 3.97
CA ARG A 409 -30.71 -7.36 3.33
C ARG A 409 -31.42 -7.27 1.98
N VAL A 410 -30.65 -6.98 0.95
CA VAL A 410 -31.11 -7.08 -0.43
C VAL A 410 -31.26 -8.58 -0.69
N THR A 411 -32.49 -9.06 -0.71
CA THR A 411 -32.81 -10.40 -1.22
C THR A 411 -32.44 -10.43 -2.69
N PRO A 412 -31.51 -11.30 -3.13
CA PRO A 412 -31.07 -11.30 -4.51
C PRO A 412 -32.25 -11.67 -5.42
N SER A 413 -32.61 -10.78 -6.30
CA SER A 413 -33.50 -11.11 -7.42
C SER A 413 -32.94 -12.33 -8.15
N ARG A 414 -33.79 -13.33 -8.43
CA ARG A 414 -33.44 -14.59 -9.09
C ARG A 414 -32.95 -14.40 -10.55
N ARG A 415 -32.82 -13.16 -11.02
CA ARG A 415 -32.32 -12.80 -12.36
C ARG A 415 -30.79 -12.65 -12.30
N MET A 416 -30.08 -13.17 -13.30
CA MET A 416 -28.62 -13.12 -13.44
C MET A 416 -28.15 -11.68 -13.66
N SER A 417 -27.99 -10.92 -12.59
CA SER A 417 -27.32 -9.63 -12.59
C SER A 417 -25.81 -9.78 -12.33
N LEU A 418 -25.00 -8.85 -12.82
CA LEU A 418 -23.56 -8.84 -12.59
C LEU A 418 -23.21 -8.87 -11.08
N PRO A 419 -23.85 -8.06 -10.21
CA PRO A 419 -23.63 -8.15 -8.76
C PRO A 419 -23.91 -9.52 -8.16
N TYR A 420 -24.96 -10.22 -8.63
CA TYR A 420 -25.28 -11.57 -8.19
C TYR A 420 -24.20 -12.58 -8.61
N LEU A 421 -23.73 -12.52 -9.86
CA LEU A 421 -22.65 -13.38 -10.36
C LEU A 421 -21.35 -13.15 -9.59
N VAL A 422 -20.97 -11.88 -9.37
CA VAL A 422 -19.81 -11.52 -8.56
C VAL A 422 -19.93 -12.05 -7.14
N SER A 423 -21.07 -11.81 -6.47
CA SER A 423 -21.32 -12.32 -5.11
C SER A 423 -21.25 -13.85 -5.04
N LYS A 424 -21.82 -14.55 -6.05
CA LYS A 424 -21.76 -16.01 -6.14
C LYS A 424 -20.33 -16.51 -6.32
N THR A 425 -19.55 -15.86 -7.18
CA THR A 425 -18.14 -16.20 -7.42
C THR A 425 -17.29 -15.95 -6.17
N CYS A 426 -17.47 -14.79 -5.51
CA CYS A 426 -16.79 -14.47 -4.25
C CYS A 426 -17.08 -15.50 -3.14
N LYS A 427 -18.33 -15.94 -3.03
CA LYS A 427 -18.71 -17.02 -2.08
C LYS A 427 -18.13 -18.37 -2.46
N ARG A 428 -17.95 -18.65 -3.76
CA ARG A 428 -17.40 -19.92 -4.26
C ARG A 428 -15.89 -20.01 -4.05
N PHE A 429 -15.18 -18.88 -4.15
CA PHE A 429 -13.73 -18.78 -4.07
C PHE A 429 -13.29 -17.72 -3.05
N PRO A 430 -13.52 -17.96 -1.74
CA PRO A 430 -13.33 -16.93 -0.71
C PRO A 430 -11.86 -16.52 -0.54
N THR A 431 -10.91 -17.47 -0.53
CA THR A 431 -9.48 -17.18 -0.35
C THR A 431 -8.91 -16.47 -1.57
N THR A 432 -9.18 -16.98 -2.78
CA THR A 432 -8.77 -16.34 -4.04
C THR A 432 -9.34 -14.93 -4.15
N THR A 433 -10.62 -14.75 -3.82
CA THR A 433 -11.27 -13.44 -3.80
C THR A 433 -10.63 -12.50 -2.79
N SER A 434 -10.33 -12.99 -1.58
CA SER A 434 -9.62 -12.21 -0.56
C SER A 434 -8.22 -11.81 -1.04
N THR A 435 -7.48 -12.71 -1.68
CA THR A 435 -6.17 -12.41 -2.27
C THR A 435 -6.28 -11.34 -3.34
N ILE A 436 -7.21 -11.51 -4.31
CA ILE A 436 -7.43 -10.52 -5.38
C ILE A 436 -7.87 -9.17 -4.82
N SER A 437 -8.72 -9.13 -3.79
CA SER A 437 -9.17 -7.88 -3.18
C SER A 437 -8.06 -7.11 -2.45
N ARG A 438 -7.01 -7.80 -2.03
CA ARG A 438 -5.81 -7.21 -1.42
C ARG A 438 -4.78 -6.75 -2.43
N LEU A 439 -4.90 -7.19 -3.70
CA LEU A 439 -4.02 -6.70 -4.75
C LEU A 439 -4.23 -5.20 -4.95
N PRO A 440 -3.16 -4.45 -5.18
CA PRO A 440 -3.27 -3.01 -5.42
C PRO A 440 -3.72 -2.72 -6.86
N LEU A 441 -4.89 -3.27 -7.28
CA LEU A 441 -5.47 -3.10 -8.62
C LEU A 441 -5.72 -1.63 -8.96
N SER A 442 -5.98 -0.81 -7.95
CA SER A 442 -6.09 0.63 -8.12
C SER A 442 -4.81 1.29 -8.65
N LEU A 443 -3.66 0.65 -8.39
CA LEU A 443 -2.37 1.11 -8.90
C LEU A 443 -2.25 0.93 -10.41
N LEU A 444 -2.87 -0.10 -10.99
CA LEU A 444 -2.87 -0.30 -12.44
C LEU A 444 -3.58 0.86 -13.16
N LEU A 445 -4.73 1.28 -12.63
CA LEU A 445 -5.48 2.43 -13.16
C LEU A 445 -4.70 3.73 -13.00
N PHE A 446 -4.10 3.93 -11.82
CA PHE A 446 -3.25 5.08 -11.54
C PHE A 446 -2.05 5.11 -12.50
N ALA A 447 -1.26 4.03 -12.55
CA ALA A 447 -0.05 3.97 -13.36
C ALA A 447 -0.37 4.11 -14.86
N GLY A 448 -1.42 3.44 -15.36
CA GLY A 448 -1.88 3.59 -16.74
C GLY A 448 -2.24 5.03 -17.09
N GLY A 449 -3.01 5.71 -16.21
CA GLY A 449 -3.30 7.14 -16.38
C GLY A 449 -2.06 8.03 -16.34
N VAL A 450 -1.12 7.77 -15.43
CA VAL A 450 0.13 8.54 -15.34
C VAL A 450 1.03 8.30 -16.55
N PHE A 451 1.09 7.08 -17.10
CA PHE A 451 1.80 6.83 -18.36
C PHE A 451 1.27 7.67 -19.52
N VAL A 452 -0.06 7.73 -19.66
CA VAL A 452 -0.69 8.55 -20.69
C VAL A 452 -0.39 10.05 -20.47
N LEU A 453 -0.51 10.53 -19.22
CA LEU A 453 -0.20 11.93 -18.88
C LEU A 453 1.27 12.27 -19.12
N SER A 454 2.18 11.38 -18.73
CA SER A 454 3.63 11.54 -18.98
C SER A 454 3.91 11.60 -20.50
N ARG A 455 3.27 10.72 -21.27
CA ARG A 455 3.39 10.74 -22.72
C ARG A 455 2.83 12.02 -23.34
N GLY A 456 1.72 12.52 -22.79
CA GLY A 456 1.17 13.84 -23.16
C GLY A 456 2.18 14.97 -22.91
N LEU A 457 2.84 14.98 -21.78
CA LEU A 457 3.91 15.96 -21.49
C LEU A 457 5.08 15.85 -22.48
N THR A 458 5.43 14.63 -22.88
CA THR A 458 6.48 14.38 -23.88
C THR A 458 6.05 14.91 -25.25
N THR A 459 4.85 14.64 -25.70
CA THR A 459 4.32 15.12 -26.99
C THR A 459 4.22 16.65 -27.04
N LEU A 460 3.90 17.28 -25.90
CA LEU A 460 3.83 18.73 -25.76
C LEU A 460 5.22 19.39 -25.57
N GLY A 461 6.31 18.61 -25.56
CA GLY A 461 7.68 19.10 -25.43
C GLY A 461 8.14 19.41 -24.02
N TRP A 462 7.28 19.30 -22.97
CA TRP A 462 7.64 19.64 -21.60
C TRP A 462 8.73 18.73 -21.02
N THR A 463 8.72 17.44 -21.33
CA THR A 463 9.80 16.53 -20.91
C THR A 463 11.15 16.95 -21.46
N GLY A 464 11.20 17.47 -22.70
CA GLY A 464 12.41 18.03 -23.30
C GLY A 464 12.91 19.27 -22.57
N VAL A 465 12.02 20.15 -22.13
CA VAL A 465 12.38 21.34 -21.33
C VAL A 465 12.98 20.93 -20.00
N PHE A 466 12.30 20.02 -19.27
CA PHE A 466 12.80 19.52 -17.98
C PHE A 466 14.13 18.76 -18.13
N ALA A 467 14.27 17.96 -19.19
CA ALA A 467 15.49 17.25 -19.52
C ALA A 467 16.64 18.20 -19.84
N GLY A 468 16.39 19.31 -20.56
CA GLY A 468 17.38 20.34 -20.81
C GLY A 468 17.82 21.08 -19.55
N TRP A 469 16.91 21.30 -18.57
CA TRP A 469 17.29 21.84 -17.26
C TRP A 469 18.11 20.83 -16.47
N LEU A 470 17.71 19.57 -16.48
CA LEU A 470 18.43 18.50 -15.81
C LEU A 470 19.86 18.33 -16.36
N ALA A 471 20.03 18.37 -17.69
CA ALA A 471 21.34 18.30 -18.34
C ALA A 471 22.28 19.43 -17.88
N LYS A 472 21.76 20.63 -17.66
CA LYS A 472 22.58 21.77 -17.15
C LYS A 472 23.06 21.57 -15.71
N ILE A 473 22.38 20.76 -14.92
CA ILE A 473 22.72 20.48 -13.52
C ILE A 473 23.62 19.25 -13.43
N CYS A 474 23.32 18.22 -14.24
CA CYS A 474 24.02 16.94 -14.25
C CYS A 474 25.30 16.98 -15.10
N VAL A 475 26.22 17.87 -14.77
CA VAL A 475 27.45 18.11 -15.56
C VAL A 475 28.57 17.08 -15.33
N ASN A 476 28.48 16.29 -14.27
CA ASN A 476 29.39 15.19 -13.95
C ASN A 476 28.69 14.12 -13.11
N PRO A 477 29.26 12.91 -12.97
CA PRO A 477 28.62 11.81 -12.24
C PRO A 477 28.27 12.17 -10.79
N ALA A 478 29.11 12.88 -10.06
CA ALA A 478 28.87 13.25 -8.68
C ALA A 478 27.67 14.21 -8.54
N ALA A 479 27.66 15.29 -9.32
CA ALA A 479 26.54 16.23 -9.33
C ALA A 479 25.23 15.51 -9.70
N THR A 480 25.28 14.60 -10.68
CA THR A 480 24.12 13.84 -11.14
C THR A 480 23.55 12.92 -10.05
N VAL A 481 24.40 12.09 -9.45
CA VAL A 481 23.97 11.12 -8.44
C VAL A 481 23.36 11.82 -7.23
N PHE A 482 24.00 12.86 -6.73
CA PHE A 482 23.48 13.59 -5.57
C PHE A 482 22.24 14.41 -5.92
N PHE A 483 22.23 15.15 -7.04
CA PHE A 483 21.07 15.94 -7.42
C PHE A 483 19.85 15.07 -7.67
N VAL A 484 19.96 14.01 -8.49
CA VAL A 484 18.85 13.11 -8.77
C VAL A 484 18.36 12.45 -7.49
N GLY A 485 19.27 11.98 -6.64
CA GLY A 485 18.96 11.36 -5.37
C GLY A 485 18.11 12.25 -4.47
N TYR A 486 18.57 13.46 -4.21
CA TYR A 486 17.84 14.40 -3.36
C TYR A 486 16.57 14.94 -4.00
N PHE A 487 16.64 15.30 -5.27
CA PHE A 487 15.47 15.85 -5.97
C PHE A 487 14.32 14.85 -6.01
N VAL A 488 14.59 13.59 -6.35
CA VAL A 488 13.55 12.56 -6.42
C VAL A 488 13.00 12.24 -5.03
N ALA A 489 13.86 11.99 -4.03
CA ALA A 489 13.41 11.55 -2.71
C ALA A 489 12.68 12.67 -1.93
N PHE A 490 13.19 13.92 -1.99
CA PHE A 490 12.67 15.01 -1.15
C PHE A 490 11.68 15.93 -1.86
N VAL A 491 11.71 15.99 -3.20
CA VAL A 491 10.85 16.91 -3.96
C VAL A 491 9.86 16.15 -4.81
N LEU A 492 10.33 15.27 -5.71
CA LEU A 492 9.49 14.70 -6.75
C LEU A 492 8.48 13.68 -6.19
N CYS A 493 8.91 12.74 -5.34
CA CYS A 493 7.99 11.77 -4.72
C CYS A 493 6.89 12.44 -3.87
N PRO A 494 7.19 13.41 -2.98
CA PRO A 494 6.17 14.17 -2.29
C PRO A 494 5.29 15.05 -3.19
N LEU A 495 5.85 15.64 -4.25
CA LEU A 495 5.14 16.53 -5.15
C LEU A 495 4.14 15.79 -6.03
N VAL A 496 4.56 14.66 -6.62
CA VAL A 496 3.70 13.81 -7.46
C VAL A 496 2.72 12.99 -6.61
N GLY A 497 2.98 12.89 -5.28
CA GLY A 497 2.12 12.18 -4.32
C GLY A 497 2.26 10.67 -4.36
N THR A 498 3.24 10.13 -5.09
CA THR A 498 3.61 8.72 -5.10
C THR A 498 4.97 8.53 -5.79
N ASN A 499 5.79 7.65 -5.23
CA ASN A 499 7.09 7.29 -5.82
C ASN A 499 6.96 6.66 -7.22
N ILE A 500 5.89 5.92 -7.49
CA ILE A 500 5.65 5.30 -8.81
C ILE A 500 5.41 6.36 -9.87
N GLY A 501 4.51 7.31 -9.60
CA GLY A 501 4.26 8.42 -10.55
C GLY A 501 5.49 9.30 -10.77
N ALA A 502 6.26 9.54 -9.70
CA ALA A 502 7.53 10.25 -9.77
C ALA A 502 8.54 9.51 -10.67
N THR A 503 8.64 8.19 -10.53
CA THR A 503 9.53 7.35 -11.35
C THR A 503 9.10 7.36 -12.81
N ILE A 504 7.80 7.19 -13.13
CA ILE A 504 7.29 7.23 -14.51
C ILE A 504 7.70 8.55 -15.18
N LEU A 505 7.40 9.67 -14.52
CA LEU A 505 7.73 10.99 -15.07
C LEU A 505 9.25 11.18 -15.24
N PHE A 506 10.04 10.80 -14.25
CA PHE A 506 11.49 11.03 -14.30
C PHE A 506 12.21 10.13 -15.29
N VAL A 507 11.70 8.89 -15.50
CA VAL A 507 12.17 8.00 -16.58
C VAL A 507 11.98 8.65 -17.95
N GLU A 508 10.82 9.25 -18.23
CA GLU A 508 10.57 9.95 -19.48
C GLU A 508 11.53 11.16 -19.66
N ILE A 509 11.81 11.89 -18.58
CA ILE A 509 12.76 13.03 -18.60
C ILE A 509 14.18 12.52 -18.91
N LEU A 510 14.67 11.47 -18.24
CA LEU A 510 16.01 10.93 -18.45
C LEU A 510 16.20 10.32 -19.84
N ARG A 511 15.13 9.75 -20.45
CA ARG A 511 15.16 9.19 -21.81
C ARG A 511 15.02 10.24 -22.91
N SER A 512 14.68 11.48 -22.55
CA SER A 512 14.54 12.54 -23.53
C SER A 512 15.86 12.84 -24.24
N PRO A 513 15.86 13.04 -25.59
CA PRO A 513 17.05 13.43 -26.35
C PRO A 513 17.74 14.68 -25.80
N SER A 514 16.98 15.63 -25.21
CA SER A 514 17.54 16.83 -24.58
C SER A 514 18.47 16.53 -23.38
N PHE A 515 18.36 15.34 -22.77
CA PHE A 515 19.30 14.88 -21.73
C PHE A 515 20.33 13.92 -22.32
N THR A 516 19.88 12.85 -23.02
CA THR A 516 20.76 11.76 -23.48
C THR A 516 21.74 12.19 -24.56
N GLN A 517 21.40 13.21 -25.35
CA GLN A 517 22.28 13.75 -26.41
C GLN A 517 23.03 15.01 -25.96
N ALA A 518 22.93 15.40 -24.69
CA ALA A 518 23.74 16.53 -24.19
C ALA A 518 25.24 16.19 -24.29
N PRO A 519 26.10 17.10 -24.78
CA PRO A 519 27.51 16.81 -25.11
C PRO A 519 28.30 16.16 -23.96
N HIS A 520 28.09 16.59 -22.73
CA HIS A 520 28.79 16.06 -21.56
C HIS A 520 28.21 14.69 -21.13
N VAL A 521 26.91 14.41 -21.36
CA VAL A 521 26.29 13.11 -21.08
C VAL A 521 26.75 12.07 -22.09
N VAL A 522 26.91 12.48 -23.36
CA VAL A 522 27.48 11.61 -24.40
C VAL A 522 28.97 11.36 -24.15
N ALA A 523 29.70 12.36 -23.69
CA ALA A 523 31.15 12.27 -23.41
C ALA A 523 31.44 11.39 -22.18
N ASP A 524 30.56 11.37 -21.18
CA ASP A 524 30.71 10.59 -19.95
C ASP A 524 29.45 9.73 -19.67
N PRO A 525 29.43 8.46 -20.07
CA PRO A 525 28.32 7.54 -19.85
C PRO A 525 27.98 7.31 -18.37
N LEU A 526 28.92 7.61 -17.44
CA LEU A 526 28.67 7.47 -16.00
C LEU A 526 27.62 8.46 -15.52
N ILE A 527 27.39 9.57 -16.22
CA ILE A 527 26.34 10.54 -15.90
C ILE A 527 24.96 9.88 -16.02
N LEU A 528 24.66 9.24 -17.16
CA LEU A 528 23.38 8.57 -17.37
C LEU A 528 23.24 7.35 -16.43
N ARG A 529 24.29 6.56 -16.27
CA ARG A 529 24.32 5.41 -15.36
C ARG A 529 24.05 5.86 -13.91
N GLY A 530 24.75 6.91 -13.44
CA GLY A 530 24.55 7.48 -12.13
C GLY A 530 23.13 8.01 -11.91
N ALA A 531 22.52 8.63 -12.94
CA ALA A 531 21.14 9.08 -12.89
C ALA A 531 20.15 7.93 -12.72
N ILE A 532 20.33 6.83 -13.46
CA ILE A 532 19.46 5.64 -13.42
C ILE A 532 19.47 5.00 -12.03
N TYR A 533 20.66 4.69 -11.49
CA TYR A 533 20.75 4.00 -10.20
C TYR A 533 20.45 4.92 -9.02
N SER A 534 20.76 6.21 -9.14
CA SER A 534 20.30 7.19 -8.16
C SER A 534 18.77 7.31 -8.13
N LEU A 535 18.09 7.26 -9.31
CA LEU A 535 16.63 7.21 -9.40
C LEU A 535 16.09 5.92 -8.73
N ALA A 536 16.71 4.77 -8.98
CA ALA A 536 16.29 3.50 -8.41
C ALA A 536 16.32 3.54 -6.87
N LEU A 537 17.41 4.01 -6.27
CA LEU A 537 17.53 4.12 -4.82
C LEU A 537 16.58 5.20 -4.25
N SER A 538 16.59 6.39 -4.85
CA SER A 538 15.83 7.53 -4.33
C SER A 538 14.32 7.38 -4.44
N SER A 539 13.80 6.66 -5.43
CA SER A 539 12.37 6.35 -5.53
C SER A 539 11.89 5.42 -4.40
N ASN A 540 12.74 4.50 -3.94
CA ASN A 540 12.45 3.62 -2.81
C ASN A 540 12.65 4.32 -1.47
N LEU A 541 13.75 5.04 -1.27
CA LEU A 541 13.99 5.84 -0.06
C LEU A 541 12.98 6.99 0.07
N GLY A 542 12.59 7.62 -1.03
CA GLY A 542 11.56 8.64 -1.09
C GLY A 542 10.18 8.17 -0.64
N ALA A 543 9.94 6.86 -0.59
CA ALA A 543 8.71 6.27 -0.08
C ALA A 543 8.42 6.62 1.40
N PHE A 544 9.46 6.85 2.19
CA PHE A 544 9.34 7.37 3.57
C PHE A 544 9.84 8.81 3.70
N SER A 545 9.60 9.63 2.69
CA SER A 545 9.92 11.06 2.69
C SER A 545 9.16 11.83 3.78
N TRP A 546 9.08 13.15 3.69
CA TRP A 546 8.37 13.97 4.67
C TRP A 546 6.84 13.95 4.52
N THR A 547 6.29 13.34 3.46
CA THR A 547 4.84 13.13 3.29
C THR A 547 4.47 11.64 3.35
N ILE A 548 3.37 11.32 4.05
CA ILE A 548 2.83 9.96 4.10
C ILE A 548 2.44 9.48 2.71
N SER A 549 1.99 10.39 1.88
CA SER A 549 1.53 10.13 0.51
C SER A 549 2.65 9.94 -0.50
N ALA A 550 3.91 10.17 -0.13
CA ALA A 550 5.04 9.97 -1.05
C ALA A 550 5.12 8.54 -1.62
N SER A 551 4.40 7.58 -1.03
CA SER A 551 4.26 6.22 -1.55
C SER A 551 2.91 5.61 -1.24
N LEU A 552 2.49 4.64 -2.06
CA LEU A 552 1.31 3.81 -1.77
C LEU A 552 1.52 2.97 -0.51
N ALA A 553 2.73 2.48 -0.26
CA ALA A 553 3.08 1.79 0.97
C ALA A 553 2.83 2.67 2.21
N GLY A 554 3.13 3.98 2.15
CA GLY A 554 2.84 4.95 3.22
C GLY A 554 1.34 5.13 3.48
N LEU A 555 0.54 5.23 2.41
CA LEU A 555 -0.91 5.32 2.52
C LEU A 555 -1.52 4.03 3.10
N LEU A 556 -1.05 2.87 2.66
CA LEU A 556 -1.45 1.56 3.17
C LEU A 556 -1.10 1.42 4.65
N TRP A 557 0.14 1.71 5.02
CA TRP A 557 0.64 1.71 6.40
C TRP A 557 -0.22 2.57 7.33
N THR A 558 -0.49 3.80 6.94
CA THR A 558 -1.31 4.73 7.73
C THR A 558 -2.77 4.26 7.85
N THR A 559 -3.32 3.67 6.79
CA THR A 559 -4.68 3.14 6.77
C THR A 559 -4.82 1.98 7.76
N ILE A 560 -3.87 1.04 7.76
CA ILE A 560 -3.85 -0.09 8.70
C ILE A 560 -3.73 0.40 10.15
N LEU A 561 -2.80 1.32 10.42
CA LEU A 561 -2.63 1.90 11.75
C LEU A 561 -3.90 2.59 12.24
N ARG A 562 -4.56 3.37 11.37
CA ARG A 562 -5.82 4.06 11.69
C ARG A 562 -6.95 3.07 12.01
N GLN A 563 -7.07 1.97 11.25
CA GLN A 563 -8.03 0.89 11.53
C GLN A 563 -7.78 0.23 12.90
N LYS A 564 -6.53 0.19 13.35
CA LYS A 564 -6.15 -0.35 14.67
C LYS A 564 -6.15 0.72 15.80
N GLY A 565 -6.65 1.92 15.53
CA GLY A 565 -6.75 3.01 16.51
C GLY A 565 -5.47 3.80 16.72
N ILE A 566 -4.40 3.53 15.95
CA ILE A 566 -3.12 4.23 16.05
C ILE A 566 -3.11 5.40 15.08
N LYS A 567 -3.12 6.63 15.62
CA LYS A 567 -3.11 7.86 14.81
C LYS A 567 -1.67 8.36 14.62
N VAL A 568 -1.25 8.52 13.38
CA VAL A 568 0.03 9.14 13.02
C VAL A 568 -0.25 10.45 12.30
N SER A 569 0.24 11.56 12.86
CA SER A 569 0.11 12.86 12.21
C SER A 569 1.22 13.06 11.17
N GLN A 570 0.91 13.83 10.13
CA GLN A 570 1.87 14.18 9.07
C GLN A 570 3.15 14.82 9.64
N ARG A 571 3.02 15.73 10.63
CA ARG A 571 4.16 16.38 11.29
C ARG A 571 5.04 15.38 12.04
N SER A 572 4.43 14.43 12.75
CA SER A 572 5.17 13.37 13.45
C SER A 572 5.89 12.46 12.48
N PHE A 573 5.23 12.08 11.38
CA PHE A 573 5.83 11.28 10.31
C PHE A 573 7.06 11.96 9.70
N ALA A 574 6.92 13.23 9.31
CA ALA A 574 8.03 14.03 8.76
C ALA A 574 9.19 14.18 9.75
N ALA A 575 8.89 14.49 11.02
CA ALA A 575 9.91 14.70 12.04
C ALA A 575 10.76 13.45 12.35
N PHE A 576 10.20 12.25 12.15
CA PHE A 576 10.95 10.99 12.32
C PHE A 576 11.70 10.60 11.05
N ASN A 577 11.07 10.73 9.88
CA ASN A 577 11.63 10.23 8.63
C ASN A 577 12.65 11.17 7.99
N LEU A 578 12.44 12.50 8.07
CA LEU A 578 13.30 13.47 7.37
C LEU A 578 14.79 13.36 7.74
N PRO A 579 15.19 13.33 9.03
CA PRO A 579 16.59 13.17 9.39
C PRO A 579 17.16 11.80 8.98
N VAL A 580 16.34 10.74 9.04
CA VAL A 580 16.74 9.40 8.60
C VAL A 580 16.97 9.39 7.09
N LEU A 581 16.01 9.90 6.32
CA LEU A 581 16.11 9.96 4.87
C LEU A 581 17.32 10.79 4.41
N LEU A 582 17.60 11.93 5.07
CA LEU A 582 18.73 12.78 4.72
C LEU A 582 20.06 12.01 4.78
N ILE A 583 20.29 11.29 5.88
CA ILE A 583 21.51 10.51 6.07
C ILE A 583 21.54 9.32 5.10
N LEU A 584 20.45 8.59 4.97
CA LEU A 584 20.41 7.41 4.12
C LEU A 584 20.55 7.75 2.64
N GLN A 585 19.95 8.87 2.18
CA GLN A 585 20.09 9.31 0.80
C GLN A 585 21.53 9.74 0.52
N THR A 586 22.19 10.43 1.46
CA THR A 586 23.62 10.78 1.33
C THR A 586 24.48 9.52 1.17
N VAL A 587 24.29 8.56 2.07
CA VAL A 587 25.05 7.28 2.06
C VAL A 587 24.78 6.49 0.78
N ALA A 588 23.52 6.32 0.40
CA ALA A 588 23.15 5.61 -0.82
C ALA A 588 23.73 6.27 -2.07
N SER A 589 23.64 7.61 -2.17
CA SER A 589 24.23 8.36 -3.28
C SER A 589 25.76 8.20 -3.33
N ALA A 590 26.44 8.25 -2.17
CA ALA A 590 27.88 8.07 -2.13
C ALA A 590 28.29 6.66 -2.60
N VAL A 591 27.54 5.62 -2.20
CA VAL A 591 27.83 4.23 -2.63
C VAL A 591 27.57 4.08 -4.12
N VAL A 592 26.45 4.59 -4.65
CA VAL A 592 26.16 4.56 -6.10
C VAL A 592 27.26 5.26 -6.89
N LEU A 593 27.74 6.41 -6.40
CA LEU A 593 28.85 7.12 -7.06
C LEU A 593 30.13 6.28 -7.08
N LEU A 594 30.49 5.64 -5.97
CA LEU A 594 31.64 4.75 -5.89
C LEU A 594 31.49 3.58 -6.84
N GLU A 595 30.30 2.93 -6.90
CA GLU A 595 30.05 1.84 -7.84
C GLU A 595 30.17 2.28 -9.30
N CYS A 596 29.67 3.47 -9.65
CA CYS A 596 29.82 4.02 -10.99
C CYS A 596 31.30 4.14 -11.40
N TYR A 597 32.17 4.58 -10.49
CA TYR A 597 33.59 4.71 -10.79
C TYR A 597 34.34 3.39 -10.79
N TYR A 598 34.06 2.47 -9.85
CA TYR A 598 34.82 1.21 -9.73
C TYR A 598 34.34 0.11 -10.67
N PHE A 599 33.06 0.07 -11.02
CA PHE A 599 32.48 -0.97 -11.89
C PHE A 599 32.10 -0.41 -13.28
N GLY A 600 32.40 0.86 -13.55
CA GLY A 600 32.13 1.52 -14.83
C GLY A 600 32.80 0.88 -16.03
N ASP A 601 33.97 0.28 -15.82
CA ASP A 601 34.79 -0.34 -16.87
C ASP A 601 34.44 -1.81 -17.14
N LEU A 602 33.51 -2.42 -16.38
CA LEU A 602 33.19 -3.86 -16.45
C LEU A 602 31.89 -4.18 -17.21
N ALA A 603 31.22 -3.19 -17.79
CA ALA A 603 29.91 -3.38 -18.46
C ALA A 603 29.94 -3.01 -19.94
#